data_b710db7702626054f7a06a74c9df0675
#
_entry.id   b710db7702626054f7a06a74c9df0675
#
_cell.length_a   1.000
_cell.length_b   1.000
_cell.length_c   1.000
_cell.angle_alpha   90.00
_cell.angle_beta   90.00
_cell.angle_gamma   90.00
#
_symmetry.space_group_name_H-M   'P 1'
#
loop_
_entity.id
_entity.type
_entity.pdbx_description
1 polymer ?
#
loop_
_entity_poly.entity_id
_entity_poly.type
_entity_poly.pdbx_seq_one_letter_code
_entity_poly.pdbx_strand_id
1 'polypeptide(L)'
;MEEGEFSLFYFNGDYSHAILKTPKVGDFRVQEEHGGAIKPVEPAAELLATGEKIVQCISPTPLYARVDFVRTDGGEFAVVELELIEPSMYLRMADHAPQMFAEAIDRWLFSRKS
;
A
#
# COMPACT_ATOMS: atom_id res chain seq x y z
N MET A 1 13.15 13.35 -4.76
CA MET A 1 11.73 13.03 -4.68
C MET A 1 11.03 12.89 -6.03
N GLU A 2 11.82 12.82 -7.08
CA GLU A 2 11.23 12.74 -8.42
C GLU A 2 10.63 11.38 -8.72
N GLU A 3 11.12 10.34 -8.05
CA GLU A 3 10.59 9.02 -8.25
C GLU A 3 9.13 8.91 -7.79
N GLY A 4 8.79 9.53 -6.68
CA GLY A 4 7.46 9.50 -6.15
C GLY A 4 7.33 8.65 -4.90
N GLU A 5 6.10 8.21 -4.65
CA GLU A 5 5.75 7.52 -3.42
C GLU A 5 5.14 6.17 -3.75
N PHE A 6 5.69 5.12 -3.13
CA PHE A 6 5.16 3.76 -3.29
C PHE A 6 4.12 3.49 -2.22
N SER A 7 2.98 2.94 -2.62
CA SER A 7 1.95 2.52 -1.69
C SER A 7 1.75 1.02 -1.83
N LEU A 8 1.93 0.29 -0.76
CA LEU A 8 1.74 -1.16 -0.72
C LEU A 8 0.46 -1.47 0.04
N PHE A 9 -0.36 -2.35 -0.52
CA PHE A 9 -1.68 -2.68 0.01
C PHE A 9 -1.71 -4.11 0.53
N TYR A 10 -2.23 -4.26 1.74
CA TYR A 10 -2.31 -5.56 2.43
C TYR A 10 -3.75 -5.80 2.87
N PHE A 11 -4.22 -7.03 2.70
CA PHE A 11 -5.54 -7.43 3.17
C PHE A 11 -5.37 -8.60 4.12
N ASN A 12 -5.85 -8.41 5.34
CA ASN A 12 -5.75 -9.41 6.40
C ASN A 12 -4.29 -9.87 6.60
N GLY A 13 -3.36 -8.93 6.47
CA GLY A 13 -1.94 -9.18 6.65
C GLY A 13 -1.21 -9.66 5.41
N ASP A 14 -1.92 -9.95 4.31
CA ASP A 14 -1.31 -10.47 3.09
C ASP A 14 -1.16 -9.39 2.05
N TYR A 15 0.00 -9.35 1.41
CA TYR A 15 0.27 -8.39 0.35
C TYR A 15 -0.65 -8.62 -0.84
N SER A 16 -1.23 -7.54 -1.35
CA SER A 16 -2.10 -7.60 -2.52
C SER A 16 -1.44 -6.98 -3.75
N HIS A 17 -1.18 -5.69 -3.68
CA HIS A 17 -0.70 -4.95 -4.85
C HIS A 17 0.01 -3.69 -4.38
N ALA A 18 0.62 -2.99 -5.35
CA ALA A 18 1.31 -1.75 -5.07
C ALA A 18 1.14 -0.78 -6.23
N ILE A 19 1.23 0.49 -5.91
CA ILE A 19 1.20 1.56 -6.91
C ILE A 19 2.36 2.51 -6.67
N LEU A 20 2.72 3.24 -7.70
CA LEU A 20 3.68 4.33 -7.61
C LEU A 20 2.95 5.62 -7.96
N LYS A 21 2.98 6.57 -7.06
CA LYS A 21 2.39 7.89 -7.26
C LYS A 21 3.52 8.88 -7.54
N THR A 22 3.53 9.43 -8.75
CA THR A 22 4.55 10.40 -9.11
C THR A 22 3.93 11.79 -9.17
N PRO A 23 4.61 12.81 -8.63
CA PRO A 23 4.05 14.15 -8.64
C PRO A 23 4.09 14.73 -10.05
N LYS A 24 3.14 15.62 -10.33
CA LYS A 24 3.19 16.41 -11.54
C LYS A 24 4.39 17.36 -11.42
N VAL A 25 5.01 17.67 -12.56
CA VAL A 25 6.15 18.57 -12.57
C VAL A 25 5.79 19.87 -11.86
N GLY A 26 6.60 20.22 -10.83
CA GLY A 26 6.40 21.45 -10.07
C GLY A 26 5.36 21.34 -8.96
N ASP A 27 4.76 20.17 -8.78
CA ASP A 27 3.75 19.96 -7.74
C ASP A 27 4.36 19.17 -6.60
N PHE A 28 4.08 19.56 -5.38
CA PHE A 28 4.58 18.88 -4.19
C PHE A 28 3.62 17.80 -3.68
N ARG A 29 2.40 17.77 -4.18
CA ARG A 29 1.40 16.83 -3.72
C ARG A 29 1.28 15.67 -4.68
N VAL A 30 1.28 14.48 -4.10
CA VAL A 30 1.16 13.24 -4.86
C VAL A 30 -0.27 12.74 -4.69
N GLN A 31 -1.19 13.37 -5.40
CA GLN A 31 -2.61 13.02 -5.32
C GLN A 31 -3.20 12.98 -6.73
N GLU A 32 -4.05 12.00 -6.95
CA GLU A 32 -4.65 11.79 -8.26
C GLU A 32 -5.42 13.03 -8.72
N GLU A 33 -6.22 13.62 -7.84
CA GLU A 33 -7.04 14.78 -8.18
C GLU A 33 -6.23 16.05 -8.43
N HIS A 34 -4.95 16.02 -8.14
CA HIS A 34 -4.07 17.17 -8.37
C HIS A 34 -3.14 16.96 -9.55
N GLY A 35 -3.44 15.97 -10.38
CA GLY A 35 -2.69 15.78 -11.62
C GLY A 35 -1.46 14.90 -11.51
N GLY A 36 -1.22 14.30 -10.36
CA GLY A 36 -0.16 13.32 -10.23
C GLY A 36 -0.51 12.04 -10.99
N ALA A 37 0.51 11.31 -11.44
CA ALA A 37 0.31 10.04 -12.13
C ALA A 37 0.33 8.89 -11.15
N ILE A 38 -0.59 7.94 -11.33
CA ILE A 38 -0.67 6.73 -10.51
C ILE A 38 -0.61 5.54 -11.43
N LYS A 39 0.32 4.63 -11.17
CA LYS A 39 0.44 3.42 -11.98
C LYS A 39 0.72 2.21 -11.11
N PRO A 40 0.24 1.02 -11.53
CA PRO A 40 0.59 -0.21 -10.81
C PRO A 40 2.08 -0.51 -10.99
N VAL A 41 2.70 -1.07 -9.96
CA VAL A 41 4.12 -1.43 -9.99
C VAL A 41 4.34 -2.76 -9.28
N GLU A 42 5.47 -3.39 -9.64
CA GLU A 42 5.97 -4.57 -8.93
C GLU A 42 7.10 -4.07 -8.02
N PRO A 43 6.89 -4.01 -6.71
CA PRO A 43 7.92 -3.47 -5.83
C PRO A 43 9.14 -4.38 -5.76
N ALA A 44 10.30 -3.77 -5.49
CA ALA A 44 11.52 -4.53 -5.26
C ALA A 44 11.34 -5.45 -4.03
N ALA A 45 12.06 -6.56 -4.02
CA ALA A 45 11.99 -7.52 -2.93
C ALA A 45 12.27 -6.89 -1.57
N GLU A 46 13.20 -5.96 -1.53
CA GLU A 46 13.55 -5.22 -0.32
C GLU A 46 12.37 -4.43 0.22
N LEU A 47 11.62 -3.78 -0.66
CA LEU A 47 10.46 -3.00 -0.26
C LEU A 47 9.34 -3.91 0.24
N LEU A 48 9.13 -5.03 -0.44
CA LEU A 48 8.14 -6.02 0.00
C LEU A 48 8.48 -6.57 1.39
N ALA A 49 9.74 -6.87 1.62
CA ALA A 49 10.17 -7.40 2.92
C ALA A 49 9.96 -6.39 4.03
N THR A 50 10.27 -5.12 3.75
CA THR A 50 10.09 -4.06 4.74
C THR A 50 8.61 -3.85 5.07
N GLY A 51 7.77 -3.82 4.05
CA GLY A 51 6.33 -3.66 4.24
C GLY A 51 5.73 -4.82 5.03
N GLU A 52 6.15 -6.03 4.74
CA GLU A 52 5.68 -7.20 5.46
C GLU A 52 6.02 -7.13 6.95
N LYS A 53 7.24 -6.72 7.27
CA LYS A 53 7.64 -6.58 8.67
C LYS A 53 6.79 -5.56 9.40
N ILE A 54 6.49 -4.45 8.75
CA ILE A 54 5.66 -3.41 9.35
C ILE A 54 4.27 -3.93 9.64
N VAL A 55 3.65 -4.59 8.67
CA VAL A 55 2.29 -5.09 8.83
C VAL A 55 2.24 -6.18 9.90
N GLN A 56 3.25 -7.03 9.97
CA GLN A 56 3.32 -8.09 10.99
C GLN A 56 3.44 -7.55 12.41
N CYS A 57 3.92 -6.33 12.57
CA CYS A 57 4.02 -5.70 13.89
C CYS A 57 2.68 -5.18 14.41
N ILE A 58 1.66 -5.17 13.56
CA ILE A 58 0.35 -4.64 13.94
C ILE A 58 -0.49 -5.76 14.54
N SER A 59 -0.98 -5.57 15.75
CA SER A 59 -1.79 -6.57 16.44
C SER A 59 -3.01 -5.91 17.05
N PRO A 60 -4.22 -6.43 16.81
CA PRO A 60 -4.52 -7.58 15.96
C PRO A 60 -4.32 -7.25 14.48
N THR A 61 -4.26 -8.29 13.65
CA THR A 61 -4.08 -8.11 12.21
C THR A 61 -5.22 -7.28 11.63
N PRO A 62 -4.92 -6.16 10.96
CA PRO A 62 -5.98 -5.32 10.40
C PRO A 62 -6.59 -5.97 9.16
N LEU A 63 -7.87 -5.65 8.90
CA LEU A 63 -8.53 -6.13 7.69
C LEU A 63 -7.81 -5.60 6.45
N TYR A 64 -7.40 -4.36 6.47
CA TYR A 64 -6.62 -3.78 5.39
C TYR A 64 -5.57 -2.81 5.96
N ALA A 65 -4.49 -2.65 5.20
CA ALA A 65 -3.45 -1.71 5.55
C ALA A 65 -2.84 -1.16 4.27
N ARG A 66 -2.49 0.10 4.30
CA ARG A 66 -1.72 0.73 3.24
C ARG A 66 -0.47 1.33 3.85
N VAL A 67 0.69 0.95 3.32
CA VAL A 67 1.97 1.47 3.79
C VAL A 67 2.61 2.26 2.66
N ASP A 68 2.89 3.53 2.92
CA ASP A 68 3.46 4.43 1.93
C ASP A 68 4.94 4.63 2.20
N PHE A 69 5.75 4.51 1.14
CA PHE A 69 7.21 4.62 1.23
C PHE A 69 7.74 5.60 0.21
N VAL A 70 8.85 6.24 0.56
CA VAL A 70 9.65 6.98 -0.40
C VAL A 70 11.07 6.43 -0.33
N ARG A 71 11.81 6.53 -1.45
CA ARG A 71 13.20 6.17 -1.46
C ARG A 71 14.01 7.38 -1.01
N THR A 72 14.87 7.19 -0.03
CA THR A 72 15.73 8.27 0.48
C THR A 72 16.91 8.47 -0.46
N ASP A 73 17.65 9.55 -0.24
CA ASP A 73 18.85 9.83 -1.03
C ASP A 73 19.89 8.74 -0.92
N GLY A 74 19.91 8.00 0.18
CA GLY A 74 20.81 6.88 0.35
C GLY A 74 20.35 5.59 -0.31
N GLY A 75 19.20 5.62 -0.99
CA GLY A 75 18.67 4.44 -1.68
C GLY A 75 17.81 3.56 -0.81
N GLU A 76 17.62 3.90 0.44
CA GLU A 76 16.79 3.12 1.34
C GLU A 76 15.34 3.60 1.29
N PHE A 77 14.41 2.73 1.71
CA PHE A 77 13.02 3.10 1.77
C PHE A 77 12.65 3.59 3.16
N ALA A 78 11.93 4.71 3.22
CA ALA A 78 11.44 5.27 4.47
C ALA A 78 9.92 5.27 4.46
N VAL A 79 9.32 4.89 5.58
CA VAL A 79 7.86 4.92 5.72
C VAL A 79 7.42 6.37 5.87
N VAL A 80 6.45 6.77 5.06
CA VAL A 80 5.88 8.11 5.14
C VAL A 80 4.55 8.08 5.87
N GLU A 81 3.78 7.02 5.63
CA GLU A 81 2.45 6.93 6.19
C GLU A 81 2.02 5.48 6.33
N LEU A 82 1.21 5.21 7.33
CA LEU A 82 0.58 3.91 7.54
C LEU A 82 -0.90 4.17 7.79
N GLU A 83 -1.76 3.63 6.93
CA GLU A 83 -3.20 3.80 7.07
C GLU A 83 -3.89 2.47 7.25
N LEU A 84 -4.71 2.38 8.29
CA LEU A 84 -5.45 1.17 8.63
C LEU A 84 -6.96 1.34 8.52
N ILE A 85 -7.42 2.59 8.41
CA ILE A 85 -8.84 2.90 8.36
C ILE A 85 -9.13 3.79 7.16
N GLU A 86 -10.02 3.32 6.30
CA GLU A 86 -10.51 4.07 5.16
C GLU A 86 -9.42 4.58 4.20
N PRO A 87 -8.37 3.78 3.89
CA PRO A 87 -7.43 4.23 2.87
C PRO A 87 -8.04 4.11 1.49
N SER A 88 -7.51 4.90 0.54
CA SER A 88 -7.84 4.70 -0.86
C SER A 88 -7.08 3.45 -1.31
N MET A 89 -7.79 2.40 -1.66
CA MET A 89 -7.16 1.09 -1.89
C MET A 89 -6.80 0.81 -3.34
N TYR A 90 -7.27 1.65 -4.28
CA TYR A 90 -6.91 1.53 -5.69
C TYR A 90 -7.06 0.11 -6.23
N LEU A 91 -8.20 -0.50 -5.93
CA LEU A 91 -8.47 -1.89 -6.36
C LEU A 91 -8.42 -2.05 -7.88
N ARG A 92 -8.72 -0.99 -8.60
CA ARG A 92 -8.72 -1.01 -10.06
C ARG A 92 -7.30 -1.18 -10.65
N MET A 93 -6.27 -1.02 -9.84
CA MET A 93 -4.89 -1.10 -10.31
C MET A 93 -4.34 -2.52 -10.32
N ALA A 94 -5.12 -3.50 -9.87
CA ALA A 94 -4.69 -4.90 -9.90
C ALA A 94 -5.91 -5.77 -10.13
N ASP A 95 -5.84 -6.66 -11.14
CA ASP A 95 -6.99 -7.48 -11.51
C ASP A 95 -7.47 -8.39 -10.38
N HIS A 96 -6.56 -8.84 -9.53
CA HIS A 96 -6.89 -9.76 -8.44
C HIS A 96 -7.38 -9.05 -7.17
N ALA A 97 -7.19 -7.72 -7.07
CA ALA A 97 -7.39 -7.02 -5.80
C ALA A 97 -8.84 -7.05 -5.29
N PRO A 98 -9.87 -6.84 -6.12
CA PRO A 98 -11.24 -6.87 -5.60
C PRO A 98 -11.61 -8.21 -4.97
N GLN A 99 -11.23 -9.31 -5.63
CA GLN A 99 -11.52 -10.63 -5.09
C GLN A 99 -10.71 -10.91 -3.83
N MET A 100 -9.45 -10.54 -3.83
CA MET A 100 -8.58 -10.73 -2.66
C MET A 100 -9.12 -9.95 -1.47
N PHE A 101 -9.61 -8.74 -1.70
CA PHE A 101 -10.19 -7.95 -0.62
C PHE A 101 -11.46 -8.62 -0.07
N ALA A 102 -12.32 -9.11 -0.96
CA ALA A 102 -13.54 -9.80 -0.54
C ALA A 102 -13.20 -11.05 0.28
N GLU A 103 -12.20 -11.80 -0.13
CA GLU A 103 -11.77 -12.99 0.60
C GLU A 103 -11.18 -12.62 1.97
N ALA A 104 -10.47 -11.50 2.04
CA ALA A 104 -9.91 -11.02 3.29
C ALA A 104 -11.00 -10.64 4.28
N ILE A 105 -12.06 -10.00 3.81
CA ILE A 105 -13.20 -9.66 4.65
C ILE A 105 -13.80 -10.92 5.24
N ASP A 106 -14.00 -11.91 4.40
CA ASP A 106 -14.61 -13.18 4.83
C ASP A 106 -13.76 -13.86 5.91
N ARG A 107 -12.46 -13.99 5.68
CA ARG A 107 -11.55 -14.60 6.65
C ARG A 107 -11.47 -13.81 7.94
N TRP A 108 -11.46 -12.49 7.83
CA TRP A 108 -11.39 -11.62 8.99
C TRP A 108 -12.62 -11.76 9.88
N LEU A 109 -13.81 -11.84 9.27
CA LEU A 109 -15.05 -12.05 10.01
C LEU A 109 -15.07 -13.40 10.71
N PHE A 110 -14.59 -14.45 10.03
CA PHE A 110 -14.54 -15.78 10.63
C PHE A 110 -13.60 -15.82 11.83
N SER A 111 -12.45 -15.22 11.73
CA SER A 111 -11.50 -15.24 12.83
C SER A 111 -12.01 -14.48 14.04
N ARG A 112 -12.86 -13.48 13.83
CA ARG A 112 -13.44 -12.72 14.93
C ARG A 112 -14.61 -13.40 15.61
N LYS A 113 -15.20 -14.36 14.94
CA LYS A 113 -16.33 -15.12 15.51
C LYS A 113 -15.91 -16.27 16.42
N SER A 114 -14.66 -16.64 16.34
CA SER A 114 -14.16 -17.79 17.13
C SER A 114 -13.62 -17.38 18.53
#